data_ecf609816178cb1328417853ecf4fac5
#
_entry.id   ecf609816178cb1328417853ecf4fac5
#
_cell.length_a   1.000
_cell.length_b   1.000
_cell.length_c   1.000
_cell.angle_alpha   90.00
_cell.angle_beta   90.00
_cell.angle_gamma   90.00
#
_symmetry.space_group_name_H-M   'P 1'
#
loop_
_entity.id
_entity.type
_entity.pdbx_description
1 polymer ?
#
loop_
_entity_poly.entity_id
_entity_poly.type
_entity_poly.pdbx_seq_one_letter_code
_entity_poly.pdbx_strand_id
1 'polypeptide(L)'
;MTTLTETTHPGGFLVWEAFRDYTRETVTIAAGTLEPGTVLGKTTASGKYAAHNPAATDGTETAVAVLWGKADASAGDVAAVALIRGPAIVNRHDLVFTGTLSEPEIAAAHAALVAVGILVR
;
A
#
# COMPACT_ATOMS: atom_id res chain seq x y z
N MET A 1 30.23 -18.08 -8.13
CA MET A 1 29.77 -16.65 -7.97
C MET A 1 28.50 -16.63 -7.16
N THR A 2 28.46 -15.77 -6.17
CA THR A 2 27.28 -15.64 -5.32
C THR A 2 26.41 -14.47 -5.83
N THR A 3 25.14 -14.74 -6.03
CA THR A 3 24.17 -13.70 -6.40
C THR A 3 23.53 -13.16 -5.12
N LEU A 4 23.63 -11.86 -4.92
CA LEU A 4 22.99 -11.19 -3.80
C LEU A 4 21.68 -10.57 -4.26
N THR A 5 20.60 -10.84 -3.52
CA THR A 5 19.30 -10.24 -3.79
C THR A 5 18.95 -9.31 -2.64
N GLU A 6 18.74 -8.04 -2.96
CA GLU A 6 18.27 -7.07 -1.98
C GLU A 6 16.79 -7.24 -1.74
N THR A 7 16.39 -7.19 -0.46
CA THR A 7 14.98 -7.15 -0.10
C THR A 7 14.43 -5.74 -0.29
N THR A 8 13.10 -5.62 -0.36
CA THR A 8 12.43 -4.33 -0.49
C THR A 8 12.70 -3.47 0.74
N HIS A 9 13.10 -2.23 0.53
CA HIS A 9 13.37 -1.29 1.61
C HIS A 9 12.13 -0.47 1.98
N PRO A 10 11.98 -0.06 3.26
CA PRO A 10 10.93 0.88 3.63
C PRO A 10 10.99 2.14 2.77
N GLY A 11 9.86 2.54 2.23
CA GLY A 11 9.78 3.72 1.37
C GLY A 11 10.48 3.61 0.02
N GLY A 12 10.96 2.41 -0.35
CA GLY A 12 11.68 2.22 -1.62
C GLY A 12 10.84 2.54 -2.86
N PHE A 13 9.53 2.45 -2.76
CA PHE A 13 8.58 2.79 -3.83
C PHE A 13 8.41 4.29 -4.04
N LEU A 14 8.82 5.11 -3.07
CA LEU A 14 8.57 6.55 -3.10
C LEU A 14 9.52 7.26 -4.05
N VAL A 15 8.96 8.03 -4.98
CA VAL A 15 9.70 8.91 -5.88
C VAL A 15 9.78 10.31 -5.27
N TRP A 16 8.67 10.79 -4.73
CA TRP A 16 8.59 12.14 -4.17
C TRP A 16 7.37 12.28 -3.27
N GLU A 17 7.48 13.09 -2.22
CA GLU A 17 6.34 13.49 -1.41
C GLU A 17 6.54 14.94 -0.94
N ALA A 18 5.43 15.66 -0.74
CA ALA A 18 5.48 17.07 -0.35
C ALA A 18 5.85 17.23 1.13
N PHE A 19 5.11 16.58 2.02
CA PHE A 19 5.30 16.72 3.47
C PHE A 19 5.05 15.38 4.14
N ARG A 20 6.10 14.72 4.57
CA ARG A 20 5.98 13.37 5.17
C ARG A 20 5.05 13.34 6.38
N ASP A 21 5.00 14.41 7.17
CA ASP A 21 4.14 14.48 8.35
C ASP A 21 2.65 14.55 7.98
N TYR A 22 2.36 14.98 6.76
CA TYR A 22 0.99 15.04 6.23
C TYR A 22 0.64 13.83 5.38
N THR A 23 1.57 13.37 4.55
CA THR A 23 1.33 12.28 3.58
C THR A 23 1.36 10.91 4.22
N ARG A 24 2.15 10.73 5.27
CA ARG A 24 2.28 9.47 6.00
C ARG A 24 1.50 9.50 7.30
N GLU A 25 0.98 8.35 7.69
CA GLU A 25 0.26 8.23 8.95
C GLU A 25 0.43 6.81 9.49
N THR A 26 0.40 6.68 10.82
CA THR A 26 0.37 5.36 11.44
C THR A 26 -1.03 4.81 11.35
N VAL A 27 -1.16 3.61 10.78
CA VAL A 27 -2.43 2.93 10.59
C VAL A 27 -2.38 1.55 11.22
N THR A 28 -3.54 0.93 11.43
CA THR A 28 -3.62 -0.44 11.94
C THR A 28 -3.78 -1.41 10.78
N ILE A 29 -2.88 -2.38 10.69
CA ILE A 29 -2.95 -3.48 9.72
C ILE A 29 -3.61 -4.67 10.39
N ALA A 30 -4.69 -5.16 9.79
CA ALA A 30 -5.55 -6.17 10.41
C ALA A 30 -5.12 -7.60 10.11
N ALA A 31 -4.45 -7.86 9.02
CA ALA A 31 -4.13 -9.24 8.60
C ALA A 31 -2.94 -9.29 7.65
N GLY A 32 -2.25 -10.41 7.67
CA GLY A 32 -1.20 -10.78 6.72
C GLY A 32 0.17 -10.25 7.06
N THR A 33 1.17 -10.81 6.39
CA THR A 33 2.55 -10.31 6.44
C THR A 33 2.77 -9.53 5.15
N LEU A 34 2.94 -8.22 5.27
CA LEU A 34 2.97 -7.31 4.13
C LEU A 34 4.33 -6.65 3.99
N GLU A 35 4.80 -6.58 2.76
CA GLU A 35 6.09 -5.97 2.43
C GLU A 35 5.92 -4.47 2.13
N PRO A 36 7.03 -3.67 2.23
CA PRO A 36 6.97 -2.27 1.81
C PRO A 36 6.51 -2.13 0.37
N GLY A 37 5.65 -1.15 0.12
CA GLY A 37 5.09 -0.94 -1.22
C GLY A 37 3.77 -1.67 -1.47
N THR A 38 3.28 -2.46 -0.50
CA THR A 38 1.98 -3.14 -0.64
C THR A 38 0.86 -2.11 -0.73
N VAL A 39 0.04 -2.24 -1.77
CA VAL A 39 -1.15 -1.38 -1.94
C VAL A 39 -2.22 -1.84 -0.96
N LEU A 40 -2.77 -0.89 -0.21
CA LEU A 40 -3.71 -1.15 0.87
C LEU A 40 -5.11 -0.66 0.55
N GLY A 41 -6.11 -1.38 1.05
CA GLY A 41 -7.47 -0.92 1.14
C GLY A 41 -7.85 -0.71 2.61
N LYS A 42 -8.93 0.01 2.86
CA LYS A 42 -9.40 0.30 4.20
C LYS A 42 -10.76 -0.38 4.43
N THR A 43 -10.83 -1.22 5.46
CA THR A 43 -12.10 -1.85 5.85
C THR A 43 -13.06 -0.79 6.40
N THR A 44 -14.21 -0.64 5.77
CA THR A 44 -15.17 0.42 6.10
C THR A 44 -15.69 0.28 7.53
N ALA A 45 -15.99 -0.93 7.96
CA ALA A 45 -16.60 -1.16 9.28
C ALA A 45 -15.65 -0.89 10.44
N SER A 46 -14.37 -1.30 10.32
CA SER A 46 -13.40 -1.20 11.42
C SER A 46 -12.43 -0.04 11.28
N GLY A 47 -12.27 0.52 10.08
CA GLY A 47 -11.25 1.52 9.79
C GLY A 47 -9.83 0.98 9.73
N LYS A 48 -9.66 -0.34 9.83
CA LYS A 48 -8.36 -0.98 9.73
C LYS A 48 -7.97 -1.20 8.28
N TYR A 49 -6.67 -1.28 8.02
CA TYR A 49 -6.14 -1.46 6.68
C TYR A 49 -5.73 -2.91 6.46
N ALA A 50 -5.86 -3.36 5.24
CA ALA A 50 -5.41 -4.67 4.79
C ALA A 50 -4.96 -4.56 3.34
N ALA A 51 -4.34 -5.61 2.81
CA ALA A 51 -3.93 -5.64 1.41
C ALA A 51 -5.14 -5.37 0.50
N HIS A 52 -4.95 -4.55 -0.52
CA HIS A 52 -5.99 -4.26 -1.50
C HIS A 52 -6.46 -5.56 -2.16
N ASN A 53 -7.79 -5.76 -2.22
CA ASN A 53 -8.39 -6.94 -2.82
C ASN A 53 -9.60 -6.51 -3.67
N PRO A 54 -9.46 -6.51 -5.02
CA PRO A 54 -10.52 -6.03 -5.89
C PRO A 54 -11.80 -6.90 -5.84
N ALA A 55 -11.71 -8.12 -5.36
CA ALA A 55 -12.86 -9.02 -5.22
C ALA A 55 -13.60 -8.85 -3.89
N ALA A 56 -13.10 -8.04 -2.96
CA ALA A 56 -13.71 -7.84 -1.65
C ALA A 56 -14.91 -6.90 -1.74
N THR A 57 -15.72 -6.91 -0.68
CA THR A 57 -16.89 -6.02 -0.55
C THR A 57 -16.90 -5.27 0.78
N ASP A 58 -15.78 -5.31 1.51
CA ASP A 58 -15.66 -4.73 2.85
C ASP A 58 -14.98 -3.35 2.87
N GLY A 59 -14.63 -2.80 1.72
CA GLY A 59 -13.91 -1.54 1.56
C GLY A 59 -12.51 -1.71 0.98
N THR A 60 -11.92 -2.90 1.10
CA THR A 60 -10.56 -3.17 0.61
C THR A 60 -10.49 -3.35 -0.91
N GLU A 61 -11.63 -3.34 -1.60
CA GLU A 61 -11.71 -3.37 -3.05
C GLU A 61 -11.24 -2.05 -3.69
N THR A 62 -11.14 -0.98 -2.90
CA THR A 62 -10.62 0.31 -3.36
C THR A 62 -9.24 0.55 -2.76
N ALA A 63 -8.24 0.80 -3.61
CA ALA A 63 -6.91 1.13 -3.15
C ALA A 63 -6.90 2.55 -2.57
N VAL A 64 -6.38 2.72 -1.35
CA VAL A 64 -6.40 4.02 -0.66
C VAL A 64 -5.06 4.40 -0.05
N ALA A 65 -4.10 3.48 0.00
CA ALA A 65 -2.82 3.73 0.67
C ALA A 65 -1.73 2.81 0.13
N VAL A 66 -0.49 3.12 0.47
CA VAL A 66 0.67 2.27 0.17
C VAL A 66 1.46 2.08 1.45
N LEU A 67 1.74 0.84 1.81
CA LEU A 67 2.46 0.50 3.04
C LEU A 67 3.90 0.98 2.95
N TRP A 68 4.36 1.72 3.98
CA TRP A 68 5.70 2.28 4.00
C TRP A 68 6.77 1.24 4.33
N GLY A 69 6.55 0.51 5.42
CA GLY A 69 7.48 -0.50 5.91
C GLY A 69 6.80 -1.86 6.06
N LYS A 70 7.59 -2.90 6.32
CA LYS A 70 7.06 -4.23 6.53
C LYS A 70 6.12 -4.28 7.74
N ALA A 71 4.99 -4.96 7.59
CA ALA A 71 4.02 -5.18 8.65
C ALA A 71 3.69 -6.67 8.76
N ASP A 72 3.76 -7.22 9.96
CA ASP A 72 3.41 -8.61 10.23
C ASP A 72 2.21 -8.65 11.18
N ALA A 73 1.02 -8.81 10.61
CA ALA A 73 -0.24 -8.92 11.35
C ALA A 73 -0.75 -10.37 11.39
N SER A 74 0.14 -11.36 11.22
CA SER A 74 -0.24 -12.77 11.23
C SER A 74 -0.75 -13.23 12.60
N ALA A 75 -0.29 -12.59 13.68
CA ALA A 75 -0.69 -12.91 15.05
C ALA A 75 -1.74 -11.94 15.61
N GLY A 76 -2.16 -10.95 14.84
CA GLY A 76 -3.13 -9.94 15.27
C GLY A 76 -2.81 -8.58 14.69
N ASP A 77 -3.60 -7.58 15.03
CA ASP A 77 -3.45 -6.22 14.51
C ASP A 77 -2.09 -5.64 14.90
N VAL A 78 -1.46 -4.92 13.97
CA VAL A 78 -0.20 -4.21 14.22
C VAL A 78 -0.30 -2.78 13.69
N ALA A 79 0.43 -1.87 14.33
CA ALA A 79 0.58 -0.51 13.85
C ALA A 79 1.67 -0.46 12.78
N ALA A 80 1.44 0.28 11.72
CA ALA A 80 2.42 0.46 10.65
C ALA A 80 2.26 1.84 10.04
N VAL A 81 3.33 2.34 9.41
CA VAL A 81 3.27 3.62 8.69
C VAL A 81 2.85 3.37 7.26
N ALA A 82 1.94 4.17 6.76
CA ALA A 82 1.48 4.08 5.38
C ALA A 82 1.42 5.48 4.76
N LEU A 83 1.65 5.53 3.45
CA LEU A 83 1.43 6.72 2.65
C LEU A 83 -0.07 6.74 2.31
N ILE A 84 -0.82 7.66 2.90
CA ILE A 84 -2.29 7.64 2.83
C ILE A 84 -2.88 8.79 2.03
N ARG A 85 -2.10 9.78 1.69
CA ARG A 85 -2.55 10.92 0.88
C ARG A 85 -1.37 11.59 0.20
N GLY A 86 -1.66 12.34 -0.86
CA GLY A 86 -0.69 13.17 -1.55
C GLY A 86 -0.70 14.60 -1.06
N PRO A 87 0.08 15.46 -1.70
CA PRO A 87 0.82 15.19 -2.96
C PRO A 87 2.02 14.25 -2.76
N ALA A 88 2.05 13.16 -3.50
CA ALA A 88 3.16 12.22 -3.50
C ALA A 88 3.24 11.52 -4.86
N ILE A 89 4.42 11.03 -5.21
CA ILE A 89 4.64 10.26 -6.45
C ILE A 89 5.30 8.94 -6.06
N VAL A 90 4.75 7.85 -6.55
CA VAL A 90 5.28 6.50 -6.31
C VAL A 90 5.65 5.81 -7.61
N ASN A 91 6.61 4.89 -7.54
CA ASN A 91 7.03 4.09 -8.68
C ASN A 91 6.11 2.87 -8.80
N ARG A 92 5.37 2.78 -9.90
CA ARG A 92 4.41 1.68 -10.12
C ARG A 92 5.06 0.29 -10.14
N HIS A 93 6.34 0.22 -10.50
CA HIS A 93 7.05 -1.06 -10.55
C HIS A 93 7.42 -1.59 -9.15
N ASP A 94 7.42 -0.71 -8.16
CA ASP A 94 7.73 -1.07 -6.78
C ASP A 94 6.48 -1.27 -5.92
N LEU A 95 5.29 -1.11 -6.49
CA LEU A 95 4.05 -1.39 -5.79
C LEU A 95 3.78 -2.89 -5.78
N VAL A 96 3.34 -3.39 -4.64
CA VAL A 96 3.05 -4.81 -4.43
C VAL A 96 1.55 -5.01 -4.30
N PHE A 97 1.00 -5.87 -5.15
CA PHE A 97 -0.40 -6.28 -5.08
C PHE A 97 -0.46 -7.72 -4.57
N THR A 98 -1.35 -7.97 -3.62
CA THR A 98 -1.58 -9.32 -3.11
C THR A 98 -2.44 -10.10 -4.10
N GLY A 99 -1.99 -11.30 -4.47
CA GLY A 99 -2.67 -12.13 -5.44
C GLY A 99 -2.36 -11.72 -6.87
N THR A 100 -3.09 -12.29 -7.82
CA THR A 100 -2.93 -12.01 -9.24
C THR A 100 -4.06 -11.08 -9.69
N LEU A 101 -3.69 -9.87 -10.13
CA LEU A 101 -4.64 -8.89 -10.63
C LEU A 101 -4.56 -8.81 -12.15
N SER A 102 -5.72 -8.61 -12.79
CA SER A 102 -5.77 -8.31 -14.22
C SER A 102 -5.31 -6.87 -14.47
N GLU A 103 -4.95 -6.55 -15.70
CA GLU A 103 -4.55 -5.18 -16.04
C GLU A 103 -5.62 -4.13 -15.75
N PRO A 104 -6.92 -4.35 -16.04
CA PRO A 104 -7.96 -3.41 -15.63
C PRO A 104 -8.05 -3.21 -14.12
N GLU A 105 -7.81 -4.26 -13.32
CA GLU A 105 -7.81 -4.15 -11.86
C GLU A 105 -6.64 -3.33 -11.36
N ILE A 106 -5.46 -3.51 -11.93
CA ILE A 106 -4.27 -2.71 -11.62
C ILE A 106 -4.50 -1.25 -12.00
N ALA A 107 -5.07 -0.99 -13.18
CA ALA A 107 -5.37 0.37 -13.62
C ALA A 107 -6.38 1.04 -12.70
N ALA A 108 -7.39 0.31 -12.23
CA ALA A 108 -8.38 0.83 -11.29
C ALA A 108 -7.73 1.17 -9.94
N ALA A 109 -6.80 0.36 -9.46
CA ALA A 109 -6.05 0.63 -8.24
C ALA A 109 -5.19 1.88 -8.38
N HIS A 110 -4.49 2.05 -9.50
CA HIS A 110 -3.71 3.25 -9.77
C HIS A 110 -4.60 4.50 -9.79
N ALA A 111 -5.76 4.41 -10.44
CA ALA A 111 -6.70 5.53 -10.48
C ALA A 111 -7.23 5.88 -9.09
N ALA A 112 -7.49 4.88 -8.25
CA ALA A 112 -7.94 5.10 -6.89
C ALA A 112 -6.86 5.80 -6.04
N LEU A 113 -5.59 5.46 -6.22
CA LEU A 113 -4.47 6.13 -5.55
C LEU A 113 -4.36 7.59 -6.01
N VAL A 114 -4.52 7.85 -7.30
CA VAL A 114 -4.51 9.22 -7.82
C VAL A 114 -5.63 10.04 -7.18
N ALA A 115 -6.79 9.44 -6.93
CA ALA A 115 -7.92 10.13 -6.29
C ALA A 115 -7.59 10.62 -4.87
N VAL A 116 -6.65 9.99 -4.17
CA VAL A 116 -6.18 10.46 -2.86
C VAL A 116 -4.89 11.28 -2.97
N GLY A 117 -4.47 11.63 -4.17
CA GLY A 117 -3.33 12.50 -4.41
C GLY A 117 -1.99 11.78 -4.57
N ILE A 118 -1.99 10.46 -4.65
CA ILE A 118 -0.79 9.64 -4.85
C ILE A 118 -0.66 9.33 -6.33
N LEU A 119 0.26 10.03 -7.00
CA LEU A 119 0.49 9.83 -8.42
C LEU A 119 1.36 8.60 -8.64
N VAL A 120 0.95 7.72 -9.56
CA VAL A 120 1.66 6.47 -9.86
C VAL A 120 2.37 6.63 -11.21
N ARG A 121 3.68 6.44 -11.24
CA ARG A 121 4.49 6.57 -12.44
C ARG A 121 5.35 5.36 -12.75
#